data_ca353f1f51278a5969967cc6e14c85c3
#
_entry.id   ca353f1f51278a5969967cc6e14c85c3
#
_cell.length_a   1.000
_cell.length_b   1.000
_cell.length_c   1.000
_cell.angle_alpha   90.00
_cell.angle_beta   90.00
_cell.angle_gamma   90.00
#
_symmetry.space_group_name_H-M   'P 1'
#
loop_
_entity.id
_entity.type
_entity.pdbx_description
1 polymer ?
#
loop_
_entity_poly.entity_id
_entity_poly.type
_entity_poly.pdbx_seq_one_letter_code
_entity_poly.pdbx_strand_id
1 'polypeptide(L)'
;MQWICRSTRQRNFRILWRRRKSGYHYRNTRKALGGASGGYTSGRKEIIDLLRQRSRPYLFSNSLAPAIAGASIEMFNMLEESTELRDHLEEVTAYYRKQLVENGFDIIEGTHPCVPVMLYDERLAGEYAKKMMEKGVYVVAFSYPVVPKGKARIRTQVCASHTKEDIDFIIKCFKETREEIGK
;
A
#
# COMPACT_ATOMS: atom_id res chain seq x y z
N MET A 1 -3.57 4.83 -0.25
CA MET A 1 -4.26 4.52 -1.51
C MET A 1 -3.19 4.08 -2.49
N GLN A 2 -3.22 2.85 -2.87
CA GLN A 2 -2.14 2.19 -3.59
C GLN A 2 -2.51 1.92 -5.03
N TRP A 3 -1.48 1.84 -5.82
CA TRP A 3 -1.54 1.47 -7.21
C TRP A 3 -1.49 -0.06 -7.31
N ILE A 4 -2.55 -0.67 -7.78
CA ILE A 4 -2.49 -1.99 -8.37
C ILE A 4 -2.69 -1.75 -9.86
N CYS A 5 -1.63 -1.81 -10.61
CA CYS A 5 -1.67 -1.73 -12.03
C CYS A 5 -1.65 -3.15 -12.61
N ARG A 6 -2.73 -3.59 -13.23
CA ARG A 6 -2.75 -4.83 -14.03
C ARG A 6 -2.01 -4.66 -15.35
N SER A 7 -1.43 -5.73 -15.81
CA SER A 7 -0.51 -5.96 -16.91
C SER A 7 -0.87 -5.47 -18.32
N THR A 8 -1.28 -4.22 -18.52
CA THR A 8 -1.21 -3.59 -19.85
C THR A 8 -1.19 -2.08 -19.75
N ARG A 9 -0.20 -1.44 -20.37
CA ARG A 9 0.07 0.00 -20.40
C ARG A 9 -1.15 0.90 -20.57
N GLN A 10 -2.16 0.49 -21.31
CA GLN A 10 -3.33 1.32 -21.60
C GLN A 10 -4.56 1.08 -20.69
N ARG A 11 -4.67 -0.10 -20.05
CA ARG A 11 -5.86 -0.43 -19.25
C ARG A 11 -5.89 0.27 -17.89
N ASN A 12 -4.77 0.61 -17.35
CA ASN A 12 -4.66 1.17 -16.00
C ASN A 12 -5.14 2.62 -15.90
N PHE A 13 -4.84 3.43 -16.90
CA PHE A 13 -5.40 4.78 -17.01
C PHE A 13 -6.93 4.73 -17.16
N ARG A 14 -7.46 3.78 -17.94
CA ARG A 14 -8.91 3.61 -18.17
C ARG A 14 -9.66 3.07 -16.95
N ILE A 15 -9.08 2.16 -16.14
CA ILE A 15 -9.74 1.60 -14.95
C ILE A 15 -9.82 2.62 -13.83
N LEU A 16 -8.79 3.41 -13.61
CA LEU A 16 -8.82 4.52 -12.65
C LEU A 16 -9.80 5.62 -13.10
N TRP A 17 -9.91 5.85 -14.38
CA TRP A 17 -10.83 6.84 -14.96
C TRP A 17 -12.31 6.42 -14.89
N ARG A 18 -12.61 5.12 -15.06
CA ARG A 18 -14.00 4.59 -14.99
C ARG A 18 -14.54 4.50 -13.56
N ARG A 19 -13.71 4.37 -12.53
CA ARG A 19 -14.18 4.13 -11.16
C ARG A 19 -14.52 5.38 -10.36
N ARG A 20 -14.22 6.58 -10.82
CA ARG A 20 -14.63 7.81 -10.14
C ARG A 20 -15.26 8.81 -11.10
N LYS A 21 -16.49 9.19 -10.81
CA LYS A 21 -17.18 10.31 -11.44
C LYS A 21 -16.53 11.68 -11.13
N SER A 22 -15.47 11.75 -10.33
CA SER A 22 -14.73 12.96 -10.04
C SER A 22 -13.77 13.28 -11.18
N GLY A 23 -13.87 14.47 -11.75
CA GLY A 23 -13.07 14.90 -12.88
C GLY A 23 -11.57 15.14 -12.60
N TYR A 24 -11.06 14.83 -11.38
CA TYR A 24 -9.66 15.01 -11.01
C TYR A 24 -9.18 13.93 -10.03
N HIS A 25 -7.86 13.70 -9.97
CA HIS A 25 -7.19 12.80 -9.06
C HIS A 25 -6.06 13.51 -8.32
N TYR A 26 -6.10 13.47 -7.00
CA TYR A 26 -4.98 13.88 -6.17
C TYR A 26 -4.13 12.65 -5.81
N ARG A 27 -2.82 12.76 -5.94
CA ARG A 27 -1.84 11.71 -5.64
C ARG A 27 -0.71 12.25 -4.77
N ASN A 28 -0.25 11.41 -3.88
CA ASN A 28 0.82 11.73 -2.97
C ASN A 28 2.11 11.02 -3.43
N THR A 29 3.18 11.77 -3.64
CA THR A 29 4.48 11.25 -4.10
C THR A 29 5.29 10.62 -2.97
N ARG A 30 5.04 11.02 -1.71
CA ARG A 30 5.81 10.59 -0.53
C ARG A 30 5.52 9.16 -0.03
N LYS A 31 4.58 8.43 -0.62
CA LYS A 31 4.21 7.07 -0.20
C LYS A 31 4.83 6.03 -1.12
N ALA A 32 4.02 5.33 -1.89
CA ALA A 32 4.47 4.25 -2.76
C ALA A 32 5.49 4.68 -3.82
N LEU A 33 5.52 5.95 -4.20
CA LEU A 33 6.46 6.49 -5.17
C LEU A 33 7.82 6.87 -4.55
N GLY A 34 7.98 6.75 -3.22
CA GLY A 34 9.26 7.00 -2.55
C GLY A 34 9.77 8.43 -2.53
N GLY A 35 9.01 9.39 -3.05
CA GLY A 35 9.36 10.81 -3.02
C GLY A 35 9.33 11.37 -1.59
N ALA A 36 10.26 12.25 -1.24
CA ALA A 36 10.44 12.80 0.09
C ALA A 36 9.19 13.56 0.58
N SER A 37 8.52 14.32 -0.29
CA SER A 37 7.33 15.10 0.06
C SER A 37 6.48 15.43 -1.17
N GLY A 38 5.31 16.04 -0.93
CA GLY A 38 4.47 16.59 -1.95
C GLY A 38 3.50 15.62 -2.62
N GLY A 39 2.96 16.06 -3.72
CA GLY A 39 1.97 15.34 -4.50
C GLY A 39 1.62 16.12 -5.76
N TYR A 40 0.75 15.55 -6.57
CA TYR A 40 0.26 16.19 -7.78
C TYR A 40 -1.24 15.97 -7.96
N THR A 41 -1.86 16.81 -8.71
CA THR A 41 -3.25 16.67 -9.14
C THR A 41 -3.28 16.51 -10.66
N SER A 42 -3.96 15.49 -11.13
CA SER A 42 -4.20 15.28 -12.56
C SER A 42 -5.70 15.17 -12.85
N GLY A 43 -6.12 15.60 -14.03
CA GLY A 43 -7.53 15.57 -14.41
C GLY A 43 -7.78 16.27 -15.73
N ARG A 44 -9.03 16.63 -15.97
CA ARG A 44 -9.41 17.40 -17.17
C ARG A 44 -8.73 18.76 -17.16
N LYS A 45 -8.33 19.22 -18.33
CA LYS A 45 -7.57 20.46 -18.50
C LYS A 45 -8.27 21.65 -17.83
N GLU A 46 -9.57 21.80 -18.03
CA GLU A 46 -10.36 22.91 -17.49
C GLU A 46 -10.34 22.95 -15.95
N ILE A 47 -10.34 21.77 -15.30
CA ILE A 47 -10.26 21.67 -13.84
C ILE A 47 -8.86 22.03 -13.36
N ILE A 48 -7.81 21.55 -14.04
CA ILE A 48 -6.42 21.87 -13.68
C ILE A 48 -6.13 23.37 -13.87
N ASP A 49 -6.58 23.94 -14.96
CA ASP A 49 -6.43 25.37 -15.22
C ASP A 49 -7.16 26.22 -14.15
N LEU A 50 -8.37 25.84 -13.77
CA LEU A 50 -9.09 26.48 -12.67
C LEU A 50 -8.38 26.34 -11.33
N LEU A 51 -7.84 25.15 -11.01
CA LEU A 51 -7.08 24.94 -9.77
C LEU A 51 -5.81 25.79 -9.73
N ARG A 52 -5.11 25.96 -10.84
CA ARG A 52 -3.93 26.84 -10.92
C ARG A 52 -4.27 28.29 -10.62
N GLN A 53 -5.47 28.76 -10.94
CA GLN A 53 -5.90 30.14 -10.73
C GLN A 53 -6.57 30.36 -9.37
N ARG A 54 -7.19 29.33 -8.78
CA ARG A 54 -8.07 29.48 -7.62
C ARG A 54 -7.66 28.68 -6.38
N SER A 55 -6.78 27.68 -6.53
CA SER A 55 -6.36 26.87 -5.39
C SER A 55 -5.43 27.68 -4.48
N ARG A 56 -5.94 28.07 -3.32
CA ARG A 56 -5.14 28.83 -2.33
C ARG A 56 -3.83 28.13 -1.93
N PRO A 57 -3.80 26.80 -1.66
CA PRO A 57 -2.54 26.12 -1.39
C PRO A 57 -1.52 26.23 -2.53
N TYR A 58 -1.98 26.21 -3.79
CA TYR A 58 -1.10 26.36 -4.95
C TYR A 58 -0.57 27.80 -5.09
N LEU A 59 -1.40 28.81 -4.81
CA LEU A 59 -1.03 30.21 -4.97
C LEU A 59 -0.19 30.76 -3.81
N PHE A 60 -0.40 30.26 -2.60
CA PHE A 60 0.14 30.84 -1.35
C PHE A 60 1.02 29.88 -0.55
N SER A 61 1.33 28.71 -1.09
CA SER A 61 2.24 27.75 -0.46
C SER A 61 3.46 27.50 -1.34
N ASN A 62 4.50 26.93 -0.76
CA ASN A 62 5.71 26.60 -1.51
C ASN A 62 5.42 25.53 -2.58
N SER A 63 6.06 25.67 -3.72
CA SER A 63 6.05 24.69 -4.79
C SER A 63 6.82 23.43 -4.39
N LEU A 64 6.53 22.32 -5.08
CA LEU A 64 7.32 21.09 -4.95
C LEU A 64 8.79 21.38 -5.33
N ALA A 65 9.72 20.89 -4.51
CA ALA A 65 11.14 21.06 -4.78
C ALA A 65 11.51 20.46 -6.15
N PRO A 66 12.31 21.16 -6.98
CA PRO A 66 12.67 20.70 -8.33
C PRO A 66 13.29 19.30 -8.35
N ALA A 67 14.11 18.94 -7.35
CA ALA A 67 14.70 17.62 -7.23
C ALA A 67 13.63 16.52 -7.08
N ILE A 68 12.56 16.77 -6.30
CA ILE A 68 11.45 15.83 -6.13
C ILE A 68 10.63 15.72 -7.42
N ALA A 69 10.43 16.84 -8.11
CA ALA A 69 9.73 16.84 -9.39
C ALA A 69 10.51 16.04 -10.44
N GLY A 70 11.83 16.26 -10.56
CA GLY A 70 12.71 15.54 -11.47
C GLY A 70 12.74 14.03 -11.18
N ALA A 71 12.95 13.65 -9.92
CA ALA A 71 12.91 12.24 -9.51
C ALA A 71 11.55 11.58 -9.80
N SER A 72 10.44 12.34 -9.64
CA SER A 72 9.09 11.81 -9.95
C SER A 72 8.89 11.60 -11.44
N ILE A 73 9.42 12.47 -12.30
CA ILE A 73 9.36 12.30 -13.76
C ILE A 73 10.12 11.05 -14.17
N GLU A 74 11.36 10.89 -13.68
CA GLU A 74 12.18 9.72 -13.99
C GLU A 74 11.51 8.41 -13.51
N MET A 75 10.95 8.40 -12.33
CA MET A 75 10.20 7.26 -11.83
C MET A 75 9.01 6.91 -12.74
N PHE A 76 8.30 7.91 -13.30
CA PHE A 76 7.24 7.63 -14.28
C PHE A 76 7.78 7.02 -15.57
N ASN A 77 8.94 7.50 -16.06
CA ASN A 77 9.61 6.91 -17.24
C ASN A 77 9.94 5.43 -16.98
N MET A 78 10.57 5.12 -15.85
CA MET A 78 10.86 3.73 -15.45
C MET A 78 9.60 2.85 -15.39
N LEU A 79 8.49 3.37 -14.85
CA LEU A 79 7.22 2.64 -14.77
C LEU A 79 6.55 2.43 -16.13
N GLU A 80 6.87 3.27 -17.13
CA GLU A 80 6.42 3.08 -18.51
C GLU A 80 7.27 2.06 -19.27
N GLU A 81 8.55 1.95 -18.94
CA GLU A 81 9.49 1.03 -19.58
C GLU A 81 9.29 -0.42 -19.16
N SER A 82 9.02 -0.68 -17.86
CA SER A 82 8.88 -2.03 -17.33
C SER A 82 7.68 -2.20 -16.40
N THR A 83 7.08 -3.39 -16.43
CA THR A 83 6.03 -3.84 -15.51
C THR A 83 6.51 -4.90 -14.51
N GLU A 84 7.74 -5.38 -14.66
CA GLU A 84 8.27 -6.55 -13.94
C GLU A 84 8.09 -6.46 -12.42
N LEU A 85 8.49 -5.36 -11.79
CA LEU A 85 8.36 -5.18 -10.34
C LEU A 85 6.89 -5.18 -9.88
N ARG A 86 5.99 -4.68 -10.72
CA ARG A 86 4.54 -4.67 -10.41
C ARG A 86 3.93 -6.06 -10.55
N ASP A 87 4.32 -6.77 -11.59
CA ASP A 87 3.83 -8.11 -11.89
C ASP A 87 4.34 -9.08 -10.81
N HIS A 88 5.61 -8.97 -10.43
CA HIS A 88 6.17 -9.71 -9.30
C HIS A 88 5.48 -9.39 -7.98
N LEU A 89 5.24 -8.11 -7.67
CA LEU A 89 4.49 -7.70 -6.47
C LEU A 89 3.08 -8.30 -6.45
N GLU A 90 2.39 -8.36 -7.59
CA GLU A 90 1.05 -8.96 -7.69
C GLU A 90 1.12 -10.46 -7.41
N GLU A 91 2.09 -11.17 -8.00
CA GLU A 91 2.30 -12.61 -7.80
C GLU A 91 2.60 -12.95 -6.33
N VAL A 92 3.60 -12.29 -5.75
CA VAL A 92 4.01 -12.52 -4.35
C VAL A 92 2.89 -12.14 -3.37
N THR A 93 2.14 -11.09 -3.66
CA THR A 93 0.97 -10.71 -2.84
C THR A 93 -0.14 -11.77 -2.91
N ALA A 94 -0.43 -12.29 -4.08
CA ALA A 94 -1.43 -13.35 -4.25
C ALA A 94 -1.00 -14.62 -3.49
N TYR A 95 0.26 -14.99 -3.59
CA TYR A 95 0.84 -16.11 -2.85
C TYR A 95 0.72 -15.91 -1.33
N TYR A 96 1.12 -14.75 -0.82
CA TYR A 96 1.04 -14.42 0.61
C TYR A 96 -0.40 -14.50 1.14
N ARG A 97 -1.37 -13.92 0.42
CA ARG A 97 -2.78 -13.98 0.79
C ARG A 97 -3.30 -15.39 0.84
N LYS A 98 -2.96 -16.20 -0.17
CA LYS A 98 -3.32 -17.61 -0.22
C LYS A 98 -2.77 -18.37 0.98
N GLN A 99 -1.47 -18.20 1.28
CA GLN A 99 -0.82 -18.86 2.41
C GLN A 99 -1.44 -18.46 3.77
N LEU A 100 -1.79 -17.20 3.97
CA LEU A 100 -2.48 -16.77 5.19
C LEU A 100 -3.83 -17.48 5.37
N VAL A 101 -4.65 -17.52 4.32
CA VAL A 101 -5.98 -18.15 4.37
C VAL A 101 -5.86 -19.67 4.59
N GLU A 102 -4.97 -20.35 3.86
CA GLU A 102 -4.74 -21.79 4.00
C GLU A 102 -4.25 -22.19 5.41
N ASN A 103 -3.55 -21.28 6.09
CA ASN A 103 -3.12 -21.48 7.48
C ASN A 103 -4.13 -20.93 8.52
N GLY A 104 -5.35 -20.59 8.11
CA GLY A 104 -6.46 -20.23 8.99
C GLY A 104 -6.37 -18.84 9.59
N PHE A 105 -5.68 -17.91 8.94
CA PHE A 105 -5.68 -16.49 9.31
C PHE A 105 -6.81 -15.76 8.60
N ASP A 106 -7.57 -14.97 9.37
CA ASP A 106 -8.60 -14.10 8.82
C ASP A 106 -7.97 -12.83 8.24
N ILE A 107 -8.21 -12.56 6.96
CA ILE A 107 -7.70 -11.40 6.25
C ILE A 107 -8.83 -10.67 5.52
N ILE A 108 -8.68 -9.37 5.36
CA ILE A 108 -9.60 -8.61 4.51
C ILE A 108 -9.34 -8.98 3.05
N GLU A 109 -10.38 -9.44 2.36
CA GLU A 109 -10.31 -9.79 0.94
C GLU A 109 -9.84 -8.63 0.06
N GLY A 110 -9.17 -8.98 -1.03
CA GLY A 110 -8.68 -8.01 -2.01
C GLY A 110 -7.39 -8.45 -2.69
N THR A 111 -6.88 -7.60 -3.58
CA THR A 111 -5.65 -7.85 -4.33
C THR A 111 -4.50 -6.91 -3.93
N HIS A 112 -4.72 -6.12 -2.89
CA HIS A 112 -3.80 -5.09 -2.46
C HIS A 112 -2.61 -5.67 -1.69
N PRO A 113 -1.35 -5.22 -1.90
CA PRO A 113 -0.18 -5.71 -1.18
C PRO A 113 -0.13 -5.34 0.31
N CYS A 114 -0.95 -4.40 0.75
CA CYS A 114 -1.21 -4.23 2.18
C CYS A 114 -2.28 -5.24 2.61
N VAL A 115 -1.89 -6.20 3.43
CA VAL A 115 -2.75 -7.31 3.88
C VAL A 115 -3.01 -7.17 5.38
N PRO A 116 -4.23 -6.80 5.78
CA PRO A 116 -4.60 -6.78 7.19
C PRO A 116 -4.94 -8.20 7.65
N VAL A 117 -4.22 -8.69 8.66
CA VAL A 117 -4.54 -9.93 9.39
C VAL A 117 -5.38 -9.55 10.60
N MET A 118 -6.61 -10.02 10.65
CA MET A 118 -7.59 -9.64 11.66
C MET A 118 -7.36 -10.43 12.95
N LEU A 119 -7.24 -9.71 14.06
CA LEU A 119 -7.09 -10.29 15.40
C LEU A 119 -8.23 -9.86 16.35
N TYR A 120 -8.96 -8.79 16.01
CA TYR A 120 -10.12 -8.23 16.71
C TYR A 120 -9.83 -7.66 18.09
N ASP A 121 -8.99 -8.30 18.90
CA ASP A 121 -8.58 -7.89 20.22
C ASP A 121 -7.31 -7.02 20.19
N GLU A 122 -7.34 -5.91 20.94
CA GLU A 122 -6.26 -4.91 20.92
C GLU A 122 -4.99 -5.40 21.63
N ARG A 123 -5.17 -6.11 22.75
CA ARG A 123 -4.04 -6.66 23.53
C ARG A 123 -3.35 -7.76 22.73
N LEU A 124 -4.17 -8.63 22.12
CA LEU A 124 -3.68 -9.69 21.25
C LEU A 124 -2.90 -9.13 20.08
N ALA A 125 -3.40 -8.07 19.42
CA ALA A 125 -2.69 -7.44 18.30
C ALA A 125 -1.34 -6.85 18.72
N GLY A 126 -1.28 -6.22 19.90
CA GLY A 126 -0.04 -5.69 20.44
C GLY A 126 0.98 -6.78 20.78
N GLU A 127 0.55 -7.85 21.45
CA GLU A 127 1.38 -8.99 21.81
C GLU A 127 1.89 -9.73 20.56
N TYR A 128 1.02 -9.92 19.60
CA TYR A 128 1.37 -10.52 18.32
C TYR A 128 2.45 -9.73 17.58
N ALA A 129 2.30 -8.40 17.50
CA ALA A 129 3.30 -7.53 16.85
C ALA A 129 4.66 -7.60 17.55
N LYS A 130 4.67 -7.65 18.90
CA LYS A 130 5.89 -7.78 19.68
C LYS A 130 6.61 -9.09 19.38
N LYS A 131 5.89 -10.22 19.43
CA LYS A 131 6.49 -11.55 19.15
C LYS A 131 6.99 -11.69 17.72
N MET A 132 6.24 -11.14 16.75
CA MET A 132 6.69 -11.11 15.35
C MET A 132 8.00 -10.31 15.19
N MET A 133 8.13 -9.19 15.90
CA MET A 133 9.37 -8.40 15.91
C MET A 133 10.54 -9.18 16.52
N GLU A 134 10.32 -9.92 17.60
CA GLU A 134 11.33 -10.77 18.23
C GLU A 134 11.84 -11.88 17.28
N LYS A 135 10.98 -12.33 16.35
CA LYS A 135 11.31 -13.29 15.29
C LYS A 135 11.92 -12.63 14.02
N GLY A 136 12.14 -11.31 14.04
CA GLY A 136 12.73 -10.57 12.93
C GLY A 136 11.73 -10.12 11.84
N VAL A 137 10.42 -10.24 12.09
CA VAL A 137 9.38 -9.80 11.16
C VAL A 137 8.77 -8.49 11.64
N TYR A 138 9.07 -7.40 10.92
CA TYR A 138 8.51 -6.08 11.24
C TYR A 138 7.06 -5.95 10.78
N VAL A 139 6.15 -5.90 11.73
CA VAL A 139 4.71 -5.68 11.53
C VAL A 139 4.19 -4.63 12.49
N VAL A 140 3.04 -4.02 12.17
CA VAL A 140 2.43 -2.97 12.98
C VAL A 140 1.02 -3.37 13.41
N ALA A 141 0.78 -3.36 14.72
CA ALA A 141 -0.57 -3.50 15.27
C ALA A 141 -1.36 -2.21 15.08
N PHE A 142 -2.60 -2.34 14.65
CA PHE A 142 -3.58 -1.27 14.54
C PHE A 142 -4.75 -1.56 15.46
N SER A 143 -4.98 -0.65 16.42
CA SER A 143 -6.07 -0.69 17.39
C SER A 143 -6.83 0.64 17.41
N TYR A 144 -7.87 0.72 18.23
CA TYR A 144 -8.56 2.00 18.48
C TYR A 144 -7.54 3.06 19.00
N PRO A 145 -7.63 4.32 18.59
CA PRO A 145 -8.62 4.95 17.71
C PRO A 145 -8.29 4.90 16.21
N VAL A 146 -7.18 4.29 15.80
CA VAL A 146 -6.75 4.22 14.38
C VAL A 146 -7.69 3.34 13.56
N VAL A 147 -8.25 2.30 14.19
CA VAL A 147 -9.30 1.45 13.65
C VAL A 147 -10.45 1.38 14.63
N PRO A 148 -11.70 1.09 14.20
CA PRO A 148 -12.83 0.95 15.10
C PRO A 148 -12.57 -0.11 16.17
N LYS A 149 -13.21 0.04 17.36
CA LYS A 149 -13.18 -0.97 18.43
C LYS A 149 -13.64 -2.33 17.90
N GLY A 150 -12.97 -3.40 18.34
CA GLY A 150 -13.22 -4.75 17.87
C GLY A 150 -12.76 -5.03 16.43
N LYS A 151 -11.93 -4.17 15.85
CA LYS A 151 -11.36 -4.33 14.50
C LYS A 151 -9.83 -4.25 14.53
N ALA A 152 -9.22 -4.60 15.68
CA ALA A 152 -7.79 -4.65 15.82
C ALA A 152 -7.17 -5.68 14.85
N ARG A 153 -6.02 -5.36 14.30
CA ARG A 153 -5.37 -6.12 13.24
C ARG A 153 -3.88 -5.88 13.20
N ILE A 154 -3.15 -6.82 12.64
CA ILE A 154 -1.79 -6.61 12.17
C ILE A 154 -1.87 -6.13 10.71
N ARG A 155 -1.20 -5.03 10.39
CA ARG A 155 -1.05 -4.59 9.00
C ARG A 155 0.30 -5.02 8.48
N THR A 156 0.29 -5.94 7.53
CA THR A 156 1.48 -6.33 6.78
C THR A 156 1.51 -5.63 5.43
N GLN A 157 2.71 -5.46 4.89
CA GLN A 157 2.93 -4.81 3.61
C GLN A 157 3.94 -5.62 2.80
N VAL A 158 3.47 -6.24 1.73
CA VAL A 158 4.32 -6.90 0.75
C VAL A 158 4.97 -5.85 -0.17
N CYS A 159 6.23 -6.05 -0.52
CA CYS A 159 6.92 -5.23 -1.52
C CYS A 159 7.53 -6.12 -2.62
N ALA A 160 7.93 -5.51 -3.73
CA ALA A 160 8.45 -6.23 -4.89
C ALA A 160 9.83 -6.88 -4.66
N SER A 161 10.51 -6.57 -3.55
CA SER A 161 11.77 -7.22 -3.19
C SER A 161 11.59 -8.50 -2.38
N HIS A 162 10.37 -8.81 -1.90
CA HIS A 162 10.13 -10.05 -1.19
C HIS A 162 10.14 -11.23 -2.14
N THR A 163 10.84 -12.30 -1.71
CA THR A 163 10.84 -13.61 -2.39
C THR A 163 9.74 -14.52 -1.82
N LYS A 164 9.54 -15.69 -2.42
CA LYS A 164 8.63 -16.70 -1.87
C LYS A 164 9.14 -17.25 -0.54
N GLU A 165 10.45 -17.39 -0.41
CA GLU A 165 11.12 -17.83 0.81
C GLU A 165 10.89 -16.84 1.96
N ASP A 166 10.94 -15.53 1.69
CA ASP A 166 10.59 -14.51 2.68
C ASP A 166 9.14 -14.64 3.13
N ILE A 167 8.23 -14.87 2.19
CA ILE A 167 6.81 -15.08 2.50
C ILE A 167 6.61 -16.34 3.36
N ASP A 168 7.25 -17.44 3.02
CA ASP A 168 7.15 -18.69 3.78
C ASP A 168 7.70 -18.51 5.20
N PHE A 169 8.80 -17.78 5.35
CA PHE A 169 9.35 -17.42 6.66
C PHE A 169 8.35 -16.57 7.47
N ILE A 170 7.75 -15.56 6.86
CA ILE A 170 6.73 -14.73 7.51
C ILE A 170 5.53 -15.58 7.97
N ILE A 171 5.02 -16.47 7.12
CA ILE A 171 3.91 -17.37 7.46
C ILE A 171 4.29 -18.29 8.62
N LYS A 172 5.50 -18.86 8.61
CA LYS A 172 6.01 -19.68 9.72
C LYS A 172 5.99 -18.88 11.02
N CYS A 173 6.53 -17.65 11.02
CA CYS A 173 6.53 -16.78 12.21
C CYS A 173 5.11 -16.48 12.71
N PHE A 174 4.15 -16.27 11.80
CA PHE A 174 2.74 -16.08 12.16
C PHE A 174 2.15 -17.31 12.86
N LYS A 175 2.43 -18.51 12.37
CA LYS A 175 1.96 -19.78 12.97
C LYS A 175 2.56 -19.99 14.36
N GLU A 176 3.87 -19.90 14.47
CA GLU A 176 4.57 -20.05 15.75
C GLU A 176 4.07 -19.04 16.79
N THR A 177 3.87 -17.79 16.38
CA THR A 177 3.34 -16.74 17.27
C THR A 177 1.93 -17.08 17.76
N ARG A 178 1.07 -17.64 16.89
CA ARG A 178 -0.27 -18.10 17.26
C ARG A 178 -0.21 -19.23 18.30
N GLU A 179 0.66 -20.21 18.09
CA GLU A 179 0.87 -21.32 19.01
C GLU A 179 1.37 -20.86 20.38
N GLU A 180 2.34 -19.94 20.40
CA GLU A 180 2.91 -19.38 21.64
C GLU A 180 1.89 -18.56 22.45
N ILE A 181 0.94 -17.91 21.80
CA ILE A 181 -0.11 -17.12 22.44
C ILE A 181 -1.30 -18.01 22.86
N GLY A 182 -1.38 -19.24 22.36
CA GLY A 182 -2.40 -20.23 22.74
C GLY A 182 -3.79 -19.96 22.13
N LYS A 183 -3.81 -19.42 20.92
CA LYS A 183 -5.06 -19.15 20.19
C LYS A 183 -5.04 -19.69 18.76
#